data_7addadd4d504d2376a6d0aaed787bfed
#
_entry.id   7addadd4d504d2376a6d0aaed787bfed
#
_cell.length_a   1.000
_cell.length_b   1.000
_cell.length_c   1.000
_cell.angle_alpha   90.00
_cell.angle_beta   90.00
_cell.angle_gamma   90.00
#
_symmetry.space_group_name_H-M   'P 1'
#
loop_
_entity.id
_entity.type
_entity.pdbx_description
1 polymer ?
#
loop_
_entity_poly.entity_id
_entity_poly.type
_entity_poly.pdbx_seq_one_letter_code
_entity_poly.pdbx_strand_id
1 'polypeptide(L)'
;FIMVAEVESVDNFGNNDNAIGTLTGLKHANDLIQVTQNFQQRHRRTLILTAADSDAGGMQVGAWDPTRNVSDYNNNPTGNSAQNVRSPLDGRYGRNSPPFLSEPDAYGNRMAFAVSWVGTPDVSGGIISRAQGLNAIEMSRTFSGRFDNTDVYRLMYLTLFGRGLPSSVGQTAPSR
;
A
#
# COMPACT_ATOMS: atom_id res chain seq x y z
N PHE A 1 22.00 12.91 -6.37
CA PHE A 1 20.72 13.11 -7.08
C PHE A 1 19.56 12.53 -6.27
N ILE A 2 18.35 12.97 -6.57
CA ILE A 2 17.10 12.37 -6.16
C ILE A 2 16.43 11.78 -7.40
N MET A 3 15.87 10.61 -7.27
CA MET A 3 14.99 10.01 -8.26
C MET A 3 13.67 9.67 -7.58
N VAL A 4 12.57 10.08 -8.15
CA VAL A 4 11.22 9.67 -7.76
C VAL A 4 10.67 8.80 -8.87
N ALA A 5 10.16 7.65 -8.50
CA ALA A 5 9.49 6.75 -9.43
C ALA A 5 8.13 6.36 -8.83
N GLU A 6 7.10 6.46 -9.61
CA GLU A 6 5.73 6.21 -9.22
C GLU A 6 5.17 4.99 -9.96
N VAL A 7 4.35 4.22 -9.28
CA VAL A 7 3.58 3.13 -9.86
C VAL A 7 2.11 3.42 -9.65
N GLU A 8 1.62 4.38 -10.41
CA GLU A 8 0.27 4.91 -10.41
C GLU A 8 -0.82 3.85 -10.58
N SER A 9 -0.50 2.75 -11.28
CA SER A 9 -1.48 1.70 -11.54
C SER A 9 -2.01 1.02 -10.27
N VAL A 10 -1.27 1.05 -9.16
CA VAL A 10 -1.74 0.51 -7.87
C VAL A 10 -2.91 1.34 -7.37
N ASP A 11 -2.79 2.67 -7.43
CA ASP A 11 -3.83 3.60 -7.05
C ASP A 11 -5.02 3.57 -8.02
N ASN A 12 -4.77 3.77 -9.29
CA ASN A 12 -5.82 3.84 -10.32
C ASN A 12 -6.70 2.60 -10.36
N PHE A 13 -6.11 1.41 -10.25
CA PHE A 13 -6.89 0.18 -10.18
C PHE A 13 -7.53 -0.03 -8.81
N GLY A 14 -6.92 0.44 -7.73
CA GLY A 14 -7.50 0.43 -6.39
C GLY A 14 -8.75 1.28 -6.32
N ASN A 15 -8.71 2.50 -6.84
CA ASN A 15 -9.85 3.42 -6.90
C ASN A 15 -10.94 2.99 -7.91
N ASN A 16 -10.68 1.97 -8.69
CA ASN A 16 -11.66 1.34 -9.57
C ASN A 16 -12.10 -0.06 -9.08
N ASP A 17 -11.80 -0.41 -7.83
CA ASP A 17 -12.14 -1.71 -7.24
C ASP A 17 -11.69 -2.89 -8.13
N ASN A 18 -10.47 -2.83 -8.63
CA ASN A 18 -9.92 -3.82 -9.56
C ASN A 18 -8.70 -4.53 -8.97
N ALA A 19 -8.94 -5.65 -8.28
CA ALA A 19 -7.89 -6.38 -7.59
C ALA A 19 -6.79 -6.91 -8.53
N ILE A 20 -7.14 -7.41 -9.71
CA ILE A 20 -6.16 -7.91 -10.69
C ILE A 20 -5.23 -6.79 -11.16
N GLY A 21 -5.79 -5.64 -11.49
CA GLY A 21 -5.02 -4.47 -11.90
C GLY A 21 -4.09 -4.00 -10.78
N THR A 22 -4.62 -3.86 -9.56
CA THR A 22 -3.86 -3.45 -8.37
C THR A 22 -2.71 -4.43 -8.08
N LEU A 23 -2.96 -5.73 -8.08
CA LEU A 23 -1.92 -6.75 -7.84
C LEU A 23 -0.87 -6.78 -8.96
N THR A 24 -1.27 -6.53 -10.21
CA THR A 24 -0.34 -6.39 -11.33
C THR A 24 0.53 -5.15 -11.17
N GLY A 25 -0.07 -4.01 -10.78
CA GLY A 25 0.67 -2.80 -10.45
C GLY A 25 1.65 -3.01 -9.30
N LEU A 26 1.23 -3.70 -8.24
CA LEU A 26 2.10 -4.04 -7.12
C LEU A 26 3.29 -4.90 -7.55
N LYS A 27 3.10 -5.81 -8.50
CA LYS A 27 4.20 -6.58 -9.08
C LYS A 27 5.21 -5.66 -9.78
N HIS A 28 4.75 -4.69 -10.56
CA HIS A 28 5.64 -3.70 -11.20
C HIS A 28 6.37 -2.86 -10.15
N ALA A 29 5.71 -2.47 -9.06
CA ALA A 29 6.36 -1.78 -7.94
C ALA A 29 7.48 -2.64 -7.33
N ASN A 30 7.24 -3.93 -7.14
CA ASN A 30 8.25 -4.86 -6.64
C ASN A 30 9.45 -4.97 -7.60
N ASP A 31 9.21 -5.06 -8.90
CA ASP A 31 10.28 -5.11 -9.91
C ASP A 31 11.12 -3.82 -9.90
N LEU A 32 10.48 -2.66 -9.75
CA LEU A 32 11.14 -1.37 -9.59
C LEU A 32 12.01 -1.31 -8.32
N ILE A 33 11.47 -1.77 -7.19
CA ILE A 33 12.22 -1.85 -5.93
C ILE A 33 13.44 -2.75 -6.10
N GLN A 34 13.32 -3.87 -6.77
CA GLN A 34 14.45 -4.78 -7.02
C GLN A 34 15.56 -4.09 -7.83
N VAL A 35 15.21 -3.30 -8.85
CA VAL A 35 16.18 -2.52 -9.62
C VAL A 35 16.90 -1.51 -8.73
N THR A 36 16.16 -0.80 -7.88
CA THR A 36 16.76 0.18 -6.96
C THR A 36 17.65 -0.47 -5.90
N GLN A 37 17.29 -1.65 -5.41
CA GLN A 37 18.13 -2.43 -4.48
C GLN A 37 19.43 -2.90 -5.16
N ASN A 38 19.37 -3.37 -6.40
CA ASN A 38 20.55 -3.74 -7.17
C ASN A 38 21.48 -2.54 -7.41
N PHE A 39 20.91 -1.36 -7.63
CA PHE A 39 21.68 -0.12 -7.69
C PHE A 39 22.35 0.19 -6.35
N GLN A 40 21.62 0.13 -5.24
CA GLN A 40 22.13 0.40 -3.90
C GLN A 40 23.29 -0.53 -3.50
N GLN A 41 23.26 -1.79 -3.91
CA GLN A 41 24.35 -2.73 -3.61
C GLN A 41 25.69 -2.24 -4.16
N ARG A 42 25.69 -1.54 -5.30
CA ARG A 42 26.86 -0.95 -5.96
C ARG A 42 27.15 0.47 -5.47
N HIS A 43 26.14 1.17 -4.99
CA HIS A 43 26.18 2.57 -4.55
C HIS A 43 25.68 2.69 -3.10
N ARG A 44 26.53 2.30 -2.15
CA ARG A 44 26.17 2.18 -0.72
C ARG A 44 25.67 3.48 -0.07
N ARG A 45 25.95 4.64 -0.64
CA ARG A 45 25.46 5.94 -0.17
C ARG A 45 24.09 6.29 -0.79
N THR A 46 23.22 5.33 -0.85
CA THR A 46 21.86 5.46 -1.40
C THR A 46 20.83 5.16 -0.30
N LEU A 47 19.85 6.05 -0.13
CA LEU A 47 18.62 5.78 0.58
C LEU A 47 17.56 5.32 -0.44
N ILE A 48 16.92 4.22 -0.17
CA ILE A 48 15.66 3.81 -0.81
C ILE A 48 14.54 4.08 0.18
N LEU A 49 13.52 4.78 -0.23
CA LEU A 49 12.33 5.06 0.57
C LEU A 49 11.09 4.75 -0.25
N THR A 50 10.17 3.97 0.32
CA THR A 50 8.85 3.71 -0.26
C THR A 50 7.78 4.35 0.61
N ALA A 51 6.85 5.01 -0.01
CA ALA A 51 5.71 5.64 0.64
C ALA A 51 4.53 5.66 -0.35
N ALA A 52 3.34 5.88 0.16
CA ALA A 52 2.16 6.20 -0.62
C ALA A 52 1.44 7.38 0.04
N ASP A 53 0.56 8.00 -0.67
CA ASP A 53 -0.22 9.17 -0.23
C ASP A 53 -1.58 8.77 0.33
N SER A 54 -2.15 7.67 -0.17
CA SER A 54 -3.41 7.10 0.31
C SER A 54 -3.37 5.57 0.28
N ASP A 55 -4.43 4.92 0.75
CA ASP A 55 -4.65 3.48 0.57
C ASP A 55 -5.70 3.18 -0.52
N ALA A 56 -5.88 4.14 -1.43
CA ALA A 56 -6.79 4.07 -2.57
C ALA A 56 -8.19 3.59 -2.13
N GLY A 57 -8.82 2.68 -2.83
CA GLY A 57 -10.13 2.12 -2.50
C GLY A 57 -10.19 1.27 -1.22
N GLY A 58 -9.11 1.22 -0.42
CA GLY A 58 -9.09 0.48 0.84
C GLY A 58 -9.20 -1.02 0.65
N MET A 59 -8.30 -1.60 -0.12
CA MET A 59 -8.26 -3.04 -0.43
C MET A 59 -8.23 -3.90 0.83
N GLN A 60 -9.14 -4.86 0.92
CA GLN A 60 -9.24 -5.83 2.00
C GLN A 60 -9.17 -7.24 1.45
N VAL A 61 -8.38 -8.10 2.09
CA VAL A 61 -8.31 -9.53 1.76
C VAL A 61 -9.15 -10.30 2.76
N GLY A 62 -10.10 -11.07 2.26
CA GLY A 62 -10.99 -11.88 3.08
C GLY A 62 -10.95 -13.37 2.71
N ALA A 63 -11.32 -14.22 3.66
CA ALA A 63 -11.51 -15.63 3.40
C ALA A 63 -12.65 -15.83 2.39
N TRP A 64 -12.45 -16.75 1.46
CA TRP A 64 -13.50 -17.20 0.56
C TRP A 64 -14.32 -18.30 1.23
N ASP A 65 -15.62 -18.12 1.26
CA ASP A 65 -16.54 -19.15 1.72
C ASP A 65 -17.20 -19.83 0.49
N PRO A 66 -16.82 -21.07 0.18
CA PRO A 66 -17.35 -21.77 -0.99
C PRO A 66 -18.83 -22.15 -0.86
N THR A 67 -19.40 -22.06 0.34
CA THR A 67 -20.82 -22.35 0.59
C THR A 67 -21.71 -21.14 0.29
N ARG A 68 -21.11 -19.95 0.16
CA ARG A 68 -21.84 -18.73 -0.21
C ARG A 68 -21.74 -18.48 -1.69
N ASN A 69 -22.89 -18.27 -2.29
CA ASN A 69 -22.93 -17.81 -3.68
C ASN A 69 -22.38 -16.39 -3.76
N VAL A 70 -21.56 -16.10 -4.77
CA VAL A 70 -21.05 -14.74 -5.02
C VAL A 70 -22.19 -13.73 -5.16
N SER A 71 -23.33 -14.13 -5.69
CA SER A 71 -24.53 -13.32 -5.74
C SER A 71 -25.03 -12.90 -4.36
N ASP A 72 -24.81 -13.71 -3.33
CA ASP A 72 -25.26 -13.41 -1.96
C ASP A 72 -24.46 -12.27 -1.35
N TYR A 73 -23.19 -12.17 -1.67
CA TYR A 73 -22.37 -11.02 -1.26
C TYR A 73 -22.80 -9.74 -1.98
N ASN A 74 -23.30 -9.84 -3.21
CA ASN A 74 -23.72 -8.71 -4.01
C ASN A 74 -25.19 -8.31 -3.82
N ASN A 75 -26.03 -9.25 -3.43
CA ASN A 75 -27.48 -9.07 -3.40
C ASN A 75 -28.09 -9.08 -2.00
N ASN A 76 -27.33 -9.45 -0.98
CA ASN A 76 -27.87 -9.46 0.37
C ASN A 76 -27.69 -8.08 1.03
N PRO A 77 -28.76 -7.26 1.11
CA PRO A 77 -28.74 -6.10 1.96
C PRO A 77 -28.73 -6.57 3.41
N THR A 78 -27.58 -6.66 4.04
CA THR A 78 -27.52 -6.78 5.49
C THR A 78 -28.13 -5.52 6.10
N GLY A 79 -29.43 -5.43 6.09
CA GLY A 79 -30.27 -4.55 6.88
C GLY A 79 -30.03 -3.03 6.88
N ASN A 80 -28.91 -2.57 6.40
CA ASN A 80 -28.53 -1.16 6.45
C ASN A 80 -28.07 -0.69 5.06
N SER A 81 -29.02 -0.23 4.29
CA SER A 81 -28.87 0.10 2.87
C SER A 81 -27.82 1.18 2.58
N ALA A 82 -27.53 2.06 3.52
CA ALA A 82 -26.54 3.10 3.33
C ALA A 82 -25.08 2.60 3.50
N GLN A 83 -24.90 1.47 4.17
CA GLN A 83 -23.58 0.85 4.38
C GLN A 83 -23.32 -0.29 3.42
N ASN A 84 -24.30 -0.67 2.64
CA ASN A 84 -24.20 -1.60 1.54
C ASN A 84 -23.66 -0.90 0.27
N VAL A 85 -22.69 -0.08 0.42
CA VAL A 85 -21.74 0.12 -0.66
C VAL A 85 -21.00 -1.20 -0.75
N ARG A 86 -21.62 -2.10 -1.46
CA ARG A 86 -21.17 -3.45 -1.65
C ARG A 86 -19.93 -3.38 -2.46
N SER A 87 -18.84 -3.52 -1.78
CA SER A 87 -17.64 -3.91 -2.48
C SER A 87 -17.93 -5.25 -3.11
N PRO A 88 -18.02 -5.32 -4.42
CA PRO A 88 -18.11 -6.60 -5.06
C PRO A 88 -16.86 -7.37 -4.68
N LEU A 89 -17.01 -8.68 -4.44
CA LEU A 89 -15.85 -9.52 -4.24
C LEU A 89 -15.13 -9.68 -5.57
N ASP A 90 -13.90 -9.27 -5.59
CA ASP A 90 -13.02 -9.50 -6.72
C ASP A 90 -12.29 -10.83 -6.59
N GLY A 91 -12.35 -11.60 -7.66
CA GLY A 91 -11.59 -12.82 -7.84
C GLY A 91 -10.56 -12.69 -8.96
N ARG A 92 -10.09 -13.85 -9.45
CA ARG A 92 -8.99 -13.95 -10.42
C ARG A 92 -9.22 -13.27 -11.76
N TYR A 93 -10.47 -13.03 -12.13
CA TYR A 93 -10.85 -12.46 -13.43
C TYR A 93 -11.72 -11.22 -13.29
N GLY A 94 -11.66 -10.56 -12.13
CA GLY A 94 -12.48 -9.40 -11.80
C GLY A 94 -13.68 -9.75 -10.93
N ARG A 95 -14.64 -8.84 -10.92
CA ARG A 95 -15.84 -8.95 -10.07
C ARG A 95 -16.63 -10.22 -10.35
N ASN A 96 -17.08 -10.86 -9.28
CA ASN A 96 -17.90 -12.06 -9.34
C ASN A 96 -17.23 -13.25 -10.05
N SER A 97 -15.92 -13.27 -10.09
CA SER A 97 -15.15 -14.38 -10.65
C SER A 97 -14.67 -15.34 -9.56
N PRO A 98 -14.17 -16.54 -9.92
CA PRO A 98 -13.60 -17.47 -8.95
C PRO A 98 -12.52 -16.83 -8.07
N PRO A 99 -12.39 -17.28 -6.82
CA PRO A 99 -11.45 -16.71 -5.86
C PRO A 99 -10.00 -16.82 -6.34
N PHE A 100 -9.15 -15.99 -5.77
CA PHE A 100 -7.71 -16.18 -5.82
C PHE A 100 -7.33 -17.44 -5.05
N LEU A 101 -6.20 -18.01 -5.40
CA LEU A 101 -5.56 -19.07 -4.62
C LEU A 101 -4.21 -18.56 -4.13
N SER A 102 -3.95 -18.73 -2.84
CA SER A 102 -2.64 -18.41 -2.28
C SER A 102 -1.54 -19.29 -2.88
N GLU A 103 -0.29 -18.87 -2.72
CA GLU A 103 0.82 -19.82 -2.84
C GLU A 103 0.67 -20.93 -1.80
N PRO A 104 1.25 -22.12 -2.03
CA PRO A 104 1.21 -23.20 -1.06
C PRO A 104 1.88 -22.78 0.26
N ASP A 105 1.26 -23.16 1.37
CA ASP A 105 1.89 -23.09 2.68
C ASP A 105 3.00 -24.16 2.83
N ALA A 106 3.61 -24.22 4.00
CA ALA A 106 4.67 -25.19 4.28
C ALA A 106 4.21 -26.68 4.19
N TYR A 107 2.91 -26.91 4.15
CA TYR A 107 2.29 -28.23 4.05
C TYR A 107 1.74 -28.51 2.64
N GLY A 108 1.89 -27.57 1.71
CA GLY A 108 1.40 -27.68 0.36
C GLY A 108 -0.05 -27.27 0.16
N ASN A 109 -0.73 -26.76 1.20
CA ASN A 109 -2.11 -26.33 1.10
C ASN A 109 -2.20 -24.94 0.48
N ARG A 110 -3.23 -24.73 -0.35
CA ARG A 110 -3.58 -23.42 -0.90
C ARG A 110 -4.89 -22.95 -0.31
N MET A 111 -4.97 -21.69 0.06
CA MET A 111 -6.20 -21.07 0.56
C MET A 111 -6.86 -20.25 -0.53
N ALA A 112 -8.17 -20.44 -0.67
CA ALA A 112 -8.97 -19.55 -1.49
C ALA A 112 -9.25 -18.25 -0.74
N PHE A 113 -9.11 -17.12 -1.42
CA PHE A 113 -9.43 -15.80 -0.87
C PHE A 113 -10.05 -14.89 -1.92
N ALA A 114 -10.75 -13.89 -1.46
CA ALA A 114 -11.32 -12.84 -2.29
C ALA A 114 -10.84 -11.48 -1.81
N VAL A 115 -10.95 -10.48 -2.66
CA VAL A 115 -10.68 -9.09 -2.35
C VAL A 115 -11.98 -8.32 -2.27
N SER A 116 -12.12 -7.49 -1.27
CA SER A 116 -13.18 -6.50 -1.13
C SER A 116 -12.59 -5.11 -0.97
N TRP A 117 -13.40 -4.09 -1.14
CA TRP A 117 -13.01 -2.70 -1.13
C TRP A 117 -13.88 -1.90 -0.18
N VAL A 118 -13.32 -0.86 0.41
CA VAL A 118 -14.10 0.09 1.21
C VAL A 118 -14.96 0.97 0.29
N GLY A 119 -14.40 1.37 -0.83
CA GLY A 119 -15.06 2.19 -1.84
C GLY A 119 -14.11 2.57 -2.97
N THR A 120 -14.57 3.45 -3.85
CA THR A 120 -13.77 3.92 -4.99
C THR A 120 -12.90 5.15 -4.69
N PRO A 121 -13.22 6.03 -3.73
CA PRO A 121 -12.32 7.14 -3.40
C PRO A 121 -11.19 6.68 -2.48
N ASP A 122 -10.15 7.49 -2.38
CA ASP A 122 -9.12 7.35 -1.38
C ASP A 122 -9.71 7.31 0.02
N VAL A 123 -9.27 6.36 0.81
CA VAL A 123 -9.64 6.25 2.22
C VAL A 123 -8.43 6.53 3.11
N SER A 124 -8.68 6.91 4.35
CA SER A 124 -7.65 7.34 5.29
C SER A 124 -7.07 6.17 6.10
N GLY A 125 -6.71 5.10 5.43
CA GLY A 125 -6.01 3.98 6.04
C GLY A 125 -4.54 4.29 6.33
N GLY A 126 -3.92 3.47 7.16
CA GLY A 126 -2.49 3.57 7.44
C GLY A 126 -1.66 2.97 6.31
N ILE A 127 -0.71 3.74 5.79
CA ILE A 127 0.20 3.30 4.73
C ILE A 127 1.50 2.79 5.34
N ILE A 128 1.97 1.64 4.87
CA ILE A 128 3.26 1.10 5.29
C ILE A 128 4.37 1.78 4.50
N SER A 129 5.17 2.61 5.16
CA SER A 129 6.39 3.15 4.60
C SER A 129 7.60 2.30 5.00
N ARG A 130 8.58 2.21 4.10
CA ARG A 130 9.81 1.46 4.33
C ARG A 130 11.02 2.25 3.86
N ALA A 131 12.13 2.09 4.58
CA ALA A 131 13.41 2.66 4.19
C ALA A 131 14.52 1.61 4.25
N GLN A 132 15.48 1.71 3.34
CA GLN A 132 16.67 0.87 3.28
C GLN A 132 17.89 1.69 2.89
N GLY A 133 19.04 1.41 3.48
CA GLY A 133 20.32 1.98 3.12
C GLY A 133 20.71 3.19 3.94
N LEU A 134 21.30 4.22 3.30
CA LEU A 134 21.87 5.38 3.99
C LEU A 134 20.80 6.10 4.83
N ASN A 135 21.06 6.25 6.12
CA ASN A 135 20.18 6.89 7.09
C ASN A 135 18.79 6.23 7.27
N ALA A 136 18.53 5.05 6.69
CA ALA A 136 17.25 4.38 6.83
C ALA A 136 16.86 4.10 8.29
N ILE A 137 17.83 3.89 9.16
CA ILE A 137 17.62 3.67 10.60
C ILE A 137 16.94 4.85 11.30
N GLU A 138 17.11 6.05 10.77
CA GLU A 138 16.50 7.26 11.33
C GLU A 138 14.98 7.25 11.21
N MET A 139 14.43 6.49 10.25
CA MET A 139 12.98 6.29 10.14
C MET A 139 12.38 5.72 11.43
N SER A 140 13.08 4.82 12.11
CA SER A 140 12.62 4.24 13.37
C SER A 140 13.15 4.95 14.63
N ARG A 141 14.30 5.62 14.56
CA ARG A 141 14.91 6.29 15.70
C ARG A 141 14.38 7.69 15.92
N THR A 142 14.28 8.47 14.85
CA THR A 142 13.92 9.90 14.92
C THR A 142 12.43 10.10 14.77
N PHE A 143 11.76 9.24 13.99
CA PHE A 143 10.34 9.34 13.64
C PHE A 143 9.52 8.19 14.21
N SER A 144 9.91 7.68 15.37
CA SER A 144 9.29 6.51 16.00
C SER A 144 7.79 6.70 16.25
N GLY A 145 6.99 5.73 15.80
CA GLY A 145 5.57 5.60 16.12
C GLY A 145 4.61 6.17 15.07
N ARG A 146 4.84 7.34 14.53
CA ARG A 146 4.03 7.93 13.46
C ARG A 146 4.95 8.61 12.47
N PHE A 147 5.15 7.95 11.34
CA PHE A 147 5.90 8.50 10.23
C PHE A 147 4.90 9.24 9.31
N ASP A 148 5.06 10.51 9.23
CA ASP A 148 4.18 11.44 8.53
C ASP A 148 4.83 11.83 7.18
N ASN A 149 4.08 12.37 6.24
CA ASN A 149 4.61 12.78 4.94
C ASN A 149 5.70 13.85 5.06
N THR A 150 5.63 14.70 6.07
CA THR A 150 6.69 15.69 6.35
C THR A 150 7.98 15.04 6.85
N ASP A 151 7.88 13.86 7.46
CA ASP A 151 9.05 13.10 7.90
C ASP A 151 9.78 12.44 6.72
N VAL A 152 9.06 12.10 5.65
CA VAL A 152 9.65 11.71 4.35
C VAL A 152 10.63 12.79 3.90
N TYR A 153 10.17 14.03 3.86
CA TYR A 153 11.01 15.17 3.48
C TYR A 153 12.21 15.35 4.43
N ARG A 154 11.99 15.25 5.73
CA ARG A 154 13.06 15.38 6.74
C ARG A 154 14.12 14.31 6.58
N LEU A 155 13.73 13.07 6.33
CA LEU A 155 14.66 11.96 6.11
C LEU A 155 15.46 12.15 4.81
N MET A 156 14.78 12.58 3.75
CA MET A 156 15.45 12.92 2.48
C MET A 156 16.45 14.06 2.66
N TYR A 157 16.07 15.12 3.36
CA TYR A 157 16.91 16.27 3.62
C TYR A 157 18.15 15.86 4.43
N LEU A 158 17.97 15.12 5.51
CA LEU A 158 19.07 14.58 6.31
C LEU A 158 20.04 13.75 5.46
N THR A 159 19.49 12.94 4.58
CA THR A 159 20.29 12.03 3.74
C THR A 159 21.10 12.77 2.68
N LEU A 160 20.56 13.83 2.11
CA LEU A 160 21.23 14.64 1.09
C LEU A 160 22.27 15.58 1.65
N PHE A 161 21.98 16.20 2.79
CA PHE A 161 22.79 17.30 3.32
C PHE A 161 23.59 16.92 4.59
N GLY A 162 23.40 15.71 5.12
CA GLY A 162 24.09 15.23 6.32
C GLY A 162 23.70 15.95 7.60
N ARG A 163 22.61 16.70 7.60
CA ARG A 163 22.11 17.48 8.76
C ARG A 163 20.59 17.54 8.74
N GLY A 164 19.98 17.61 9.93
CA GLY A 164 18.55 17.85 10.06
C GLY A 164 18.12 19.23 9.56
N LEU A 165 16.82 19.38 9.32
CA LEU A 165 16.25 20.71 9.05
C LEU A 165 16.48 21.64 10.24
N PRO A 166 16.73 22.93 10.01
CA PRO A 166 16.74 23.93 11.08
C PRO A 166 15.42 23.90 11.85
N SER A 167 15.48 24.03 13.17
CA SER A 167 14.30 23.94 14.06
C SER A 167 13.20 24.99 13.76
N SER A 168 13.53 26.03 13.00
CA SER A 168 12.57 27.06 12.58
C SER A 168 11.66 26.63 11.41
N VAL A 169 11.94 25.52 10.75
CA VAL A 169 11.19 25.04 9.57
C VAL A 169 10.13 23.99 9.94
N GLY A 170 9.70 23.92 11.15
CA GLY A 170 8.70 22.93 11.57
C GLY A 170 7.79 23.38 12.72
N GLN A 171 7.88 24.64 13.11
CA GLN A 171 7.13 25.13 14.28
C GLN A 171 5.93 26.02 13.94
N THR A 172 5.28 25.81 12.83
CA THR A 172 4.10 26.62 12.47
C THR A 172 2.80 25.80 12.38
N ALA A 173 2.58 24.88 13.29
CA ALA A 173 1.22 24.43 13.58
C ALA A 173 0.99 24.56 15.09
N PRO A 174 0.12 25.46 15.55
CA PRO A 174 -0.33 25.42 16.94
C PRO A 174 -1.05 24.09 17.16
N SER A 175 -0.62 23.35 18.18
CA SER A 175 -1.39 22.22 18.72
C SER A 175 -2.80 22.71 19.06
N ARG A 176 -3.79 22.20 18.37
CA ARG A 176 -5.19 22.27 18.80
C ARG A 176 -5.56 21.01 19.53
#